data_f9db233d5d506740f47605a365e6c7ad
#
_entry.id   f9db233d5d506740f47605a365e6c7ad
#
_cell.length_a   1.000
_cell.length_b   1.000
_cell.length_c   1.000
_cell.angle_alpha   90.00
_cell.angle_beta   90.00
_cell.angle_gamma   90.00
#
_symmetry.space_group_name_H-M   'P 1'
#
loop_
_entity.id
_entity.type
_entity.pdbx_description
1 polymer ?
#
loop_
_entity_poly.entity_id
_entity_poly.type
_entity_poly.pdbx_seq_one_letter_code
_entity_poly.pdbx_strand_id
1 'polypeptide(L)'
;MINSKTNKLLMLLVLITSTGFAQQLAKPNTELLKKYVSYFNTIDSEAVKNYVPNAQAFDWLSSNIPLFECPDSILEQNYYYRWWSYRKHLVKTPEGFIFTEFIEPVKHAGKYNSISCALGHHLYEGRWLKDNSYLQDYIKFWLYHADVGQSKQRFHQFSSWVDDAVYENNLVKPDLAFIKSIVPALDADYAKWEKERQLNSGLFWQFDVKDGMEESISGSRKDQNRRPSINSYMYGNAKALVQMGKLIGDEQLQRKYESKAAILKKLVQDSLWNNQSAFFETKMAKGGSLVQVREAIGFIPWDFNLPDDKPQYAKAWDALLDTAGFNAPWGLTTAERRNPTFRTRGTGHSCEWDGALWPFASAQTLKGLSNLLNNYKNKGKMTANVFYDELQKYAKSHIKNGKPYIGEYQDEKTGEWLKGDNPRSSFYNHSTFCDLIISDLVGIKPRADDILEVRPLVPKNKWDWFALQNLSYHGKNISVIWDKTGEKYQMGKGFHIYVDGKKISTTRDLKPVKVQMN
;
A
#
# COMPACT_ATOMS: atom_id res chain seq x y z
N MET A 1 58.81 -61.05 45.20
CA MET A 1 57.77 -60.40 45.96
C MET A 1 57.74 -58.94 45.55
N ILE A 2 56.92 -58.54 44.61
CA ILE A 2 56.77 -57.14 44.22
C ILE A 2 55.29 -56.89 44.10
N ASN A 3 54.73 -56.02 44.96
CA ASN A 3 53.36 -55.60 45.02
C ASN A 3 53.09 -54.53 43.93
N SER A 4 52.21 -54.78 43.00
CA SER A 4 51.69 -53.76 42.06
C SER A 4 50.44 -53.14 42.62
N LYS A 5 50.48 -51.86 42.95
CA LYS A 5 49.30 -51.03 43.26
C LYS A 5 48.71 -50.47 41.97
N THR A 6 47.54 -50.91 41.57
CA THR A 6 46.77 -50.38 40.47
C THR A 6 45.98 -49.13 40.90
N ASN A 7 46.39 -47.96 40.45
CA ASN A 7 45.61 -46.71 40.59
C ASN A 7 44.43 -46.69 39.57
N LYS A 8 43.21 -46.82 40.09
CA LYS A 8 42.01 -46.54 39.29
C LYS A 8 41.74 -45.04 39.27
N LEU A 9 42.00 -44.40 38.14
CA LEU A 9 41.63 -43.01 37.88
C LEU A 9 40.11 -42.97 37.53
N LEU A 10 39.32 -42.43 38.42
CA LEU A 10 37.87 -42.22 38.20
C LEU A 10 37.69 -40.94 37.37
N MET A 11 37.42 -41.09 36.08
CA MET A 11 37.10 -39.96 35.21
C MET A 11 35.61 -39.56 35.41
N LEU A 12 35.41 -38.46 36.13
CA LEU A 12 34.08 -37.87 36.32
C LEU A 12 33.66 -37.15 35.05
N LEU A 13 32.80 -37.75 34.23
CA LEU A 13 32.21 -37.11 33.06
C LEU A 13 31.11 -36.13 33.54
N VAL A 14 31.44 -34.85 33.61
CA VAL A 14 30.44 -33.79 33.82
C VAL A 14 29.68 -33.59 32.50
N LEU A 15 28.53 -34.20 32.37
CA LEU A 15 27.55 -33.89 31.33
C LEU A 15 26.98 -32.50 31.62
N ILE A 16 27.51 -31.46 30.97
CA ILE A 16 26.87 -30.14 30.91
C ILE A 16 25.71 -30.28 29.97
N THR A 17 24.52 -30.60 30.48
CA THR A 17 23.28 -30.43 29.76
C THR A 17 23.05 -28.93 29.65
N SER A 18 23.43 -28.34 28.52
CA SER A 18 22.96 -27.00 28.15
C SER A 18 21.46 -27.11 27.86
N THR A 19 20.66 -26.90 28.88
CA THR A 19 19.24 -26.56 28.69
C THR A 19 19.22 -25.21 28.00
N GLY A 20 19.21 -25.23 26.66
CA GLY A 20 18.90 -24.06 25.86
C GLY A 20 17.49 -23.62 26.24
N PHE A 21 17.38 -22.62 27.12
CA PHE A 21 16.12 -21.92 27.32
C PHE A 21 15.76 -21.37 25.95
N ALA A 22 14.70 -21.92 25.33
CA ALA A 22 14.11 -21.33 24.14
C ALA A 22 13.73 -19.89 24.53
N GLN A 23 14.45 -18.92 23.99
CA GLN A 23 14.25 -17.52 24.31
C GLN A 23 12.83 -17.14 23.88
N GLN A 24 11.98 -16.87 24.87
CA GLN A 24 10.57 -16.60 24.65
C GLN A 24 10.41 -15.31 23.85
N LEU A 25 9.53 -15.31 22.85
CA LEU A 25 9.19 -14.12 22.07
C LEU A 25 8.72 -12.98 22.99
N ALA A 26 9.26 -11.78 22.82
CA ALA A 26 8.77 -10.59 23.50
C ALA A 26 7.27 -10.42 23.24
N LYS A 27 6.51 -10.14 24.32
CA LYS A 27 5.06 -9.92 24.16
C LYS A 27 4.80 -8.67 23.30
N PRO A 28 3.80 -8.72 22.41
CA PRO A 28 3.38 -7.54 21.65
C PRO A 28 2.99 -6.39 22.57
N ASN A 29 3.41 -5.17 22.21
CA ASN A 29 3.22 -3.99 23.06
C ASN A 29 1.78 -3.42 22.89
N THR A 30 0.81 -4.08 23.52
CA THR A 30 -0.60 -3.64 23.49
C THR A 30 -0.84 -2.36 24.31
N GLU A 31 0.00 -2.05 25.29
CA GLU A 31 -0.10 -0.80 26.05
C GLU A 31 0.21 0.42 25.17
N LEU A 32 1.13 0.29 24.22
CA LEU A 32 1.40 1.33 23.24
C LEU A 32 0.16 1.62 22.38
N LEU A 33 -0.47 0.57 21.85
CA LEU A 33 -1.74 0.70 21.11
C LEU A 33 -2.82 1.38 21.97
N LYS A 34 -2.98 0.95 23.23
CA LYS A 34 -3.97 1.50 24.16
C LYS A 34 -3.75 3.00 24.40
N LYS A 35 -2.50 3.40 24.60
CA LYS A 35 -2.11 4.81 24.73
C LYS A 35 -2.55 5.64 23.52
N TYR A 36 -2.23 5.18 22.30
CA TYR A 36 -2.59 5.89 21.07
C TYR A 36 -4.11 5.94 20.86
N VAL A 37 -4.82 4.82 21.03
CA VAL A 37 -6.28 4.77 20.86
C VAL A 37 -6.97 5.69 21.88
N SER A 38 -6.54 5.68 23.14
CA SER A 38 -7.07 6.59 24.16
C SER A 38 -6.89 8.06 23.74
N TYR A 39 -5.71 8.42 23.28
CA TYR A 39 -5.44 9.78 22.78
C TYR A 39 -6.33 10.14 21.59
N PHE A 40 -6.41 9.29 20.56
CA PHE A 40 -7.23 9.58 19.38
C PHE A 40 -8.71 9.70 19.70
N ASN A 41 -9.22 8.89 20.63
CA ASN A 41 -10.60 9.00 21.12
C ASN A 41 -10.88 10.35 21.82
N THR A 42 -9.88 10.96 22.50
CA THR A 42 -10.07 12.26 23.17
C THR A 42 -10.13 13.44 22.21
N ILE A 43 -9.56 13.30 21.01
CA ILE A 43 -9.53 14.40 20.03
C ILE A 43 -10.62 14.29 18.95
N ASP A 44 -11.42 13.22 18.97
CA ASP A 44 -12.50 12.95 18.02
C ASP A 44 -13.87 13.11 18.69
N SER A 45 -14.71 13.95 18.10
CA SER A 45 -16.10 14.12 18.56
C SER A 45 -17.02 12.94 18.24
N GLU A 46 -16.57 12.04 17.36
CA GLU A 46 -17.34 10.90 16.85
C GLU A 46 -18.75 11.27 16.36
N ALA A 47 -18.81 12.32 15.52
CA ALA A 47 -20.07 12.81 14.96
C ALA A 47 -20.84 11.72 14.19
N VAL A 48 -20.14 10.79 13.56
CA VAL A 48 -20.68 9.60 12.89
C VAL A 48 -20.14 8.34 13.54
N LYS A 49 -21.04 7.43 13.92
CA LYS A 49 -20.71 6.12 14.48
C LYS A 49 -21.02 5.03 13.45
N ASN A 50 -19.98 4.38 12.98
CA ASN A 50 -20.09 3.22 12.11
C ASN A 50 -20.02 1.90 12.91
N TYR A 51 -19.69 0.79 12.24
CA TYR A 51 -19.74 -0.54 12.85
C TYR A 51 -18.89 -0.69 14.11
N VAL A 52 -17.71 -0.06 14.15
CA VAL A 52 -16.81 -0.08 15.32
C VAL A 52 -16.71 1.34 15.90
N PRO A 53 -17.46 1.69 16.96
CA PRO A 53 -17.37 3.01 17.60
C PRO A 53 -16.06 3.18 18.39
N ASN A 54 -15.73 4.43 18.75
CA ASN A 54 -14.51 4.77 19.51
C ASN A 54 -14.38 3.98 20.82
N ALA A 55 -15.48 3.74 21.52
CA ALA A 55 -15.48 2.96 22.76
C ALA A 55 -15.01 1.50 22.57
N GLN A 56 -15.14 0.94 21.36
CA GLN A 56 -14.73 -0.42 21.01
C GLN A 56 -13.43 -0.45 20.20
N ALA A 57 -12.83 0.72 19.91
CA ALA A 57 -11.69 0.83 19.02
C ALA A 57 -10.47 0.01 19.49
N PHE A 58 -10.16 0.04 20.79
CA PHE A 58 -9.03 -0.70 21.33
C PHE A 58 -9.20 -2.21 21.18
N ASP A 59 -10.36 -2.75 21.55
CA ASP A 59 -10.62 -4.18 21.50
C ASP A 59 -10.59 -4.71 20.06
N TRP A 60 -11.22 -3.96 19.14
CA TRP A 60 -11.22 -4.33 17.73
C TRP A 60 -9.81 -4.25 17.12
N LEU A 61 -9.07 -3.16 17.37
CA LEU A 61 -7.72 -2.98 16.84
C LEU A 61 -6.74 -4.01 17.40
N SER A 62 -6.75 -4.24 18.72
CA SER A 62 -5.85 -5.23 19.34
C SER A 62 -6.06 -6.65 18.83
N SER A 63 -7.29 -6.95 18.39
CA SER A 63 -7.65 -8.26 17.83
C SER A 63 -7.34 -8.38 16.34
N ASN A 64 -7.27 -7.27 15.58
CA ASN A 64 -7.29 -7.31 14.13
C ASN A 64 -6.03 -6.79 13.44
N ILE A 65 -5.24 -5.90 14.06
CA ILE A 65 -4.09 -5.30 13.37
C ILE A 65 -2.75 -5.88 13.84
N PRO A 66 -1.72 -5.88 13.01
CA PRO A 66 -0.36 -6.09 13.46
C PRO A 66 0.10 -4.89 14.30
N LEU A 67 0.91 -5.16 15.33
CA LEU A 67 1.46 -4.14 16.21
C LEU A 67 2.86 -3.75 15.74
N PHE A 68 3.11 -2.46 15.69
CA PHE A 68 4.37 -1.88 15.21
C PHE A 68 4.95 -0.91 16.23
N GLU A 69 6.24 -1.00 16.50
CA GLU A 69 6.96 0.00 17.27
C GLU A 69 8.34 0.29 16.66
N CYS A 70 8.75 1.53 16.72
CA CYS A 70 10.05 1.98 16.21
C CYS A 70 10.52 3.26 16.95
N PRO A 71 11.79 3.69 16.80
CA PRO A 71 12.27 4.91 17.44
C PRO A 71 11.76 6.22 16.81
N ASP A 72 11.12 6.15 15.63
CA ASP A 72 10.51 7.32 14.97
C ASP A 72 9.05 7.48 15.41
N SER A 73 8.83 8.34 16.39
CA SER A 73 7.51 8.57 16.99
C SER A 73 6.47 9.11 16.00
N ILE A 74 6.89 9.80 14.92
CA ILE A 74 5.97 10.33 13.90
C ILE A 74 5.43 9.19 13.05
N LEU A 75 6.30 8.29 12.58
CA LEU A 75 5.89 7.10 11.84
C LEU A 75 5.03 6.18 12.70
N GLU A 76 5.43 5.93 13.96
CA GLU A 76 4.71 5.08 14.89
C GLU A 76 3.31 5.63 15.22
N GLN A 77 3.20 6.92 15.58
CA GLN A 77 1.91 7.55 15.86
C GLN A 77 1.00 7.50 14.64
N ASN A 78 1.54 7.82 13.45
CA ASN A 78 0.74 7.81 12.24
C ASN A 78 0.29 6.41 11.83
N TYR A 79 1.11 5.37 12.05
CA TYR A 79 0.71 3.98 11.84
C TYR A 79 -0.56 3.63 12.64
N TYR A 80 -0.58 3.94 13.95
CA TYR A 80 -1.75 3.66 14.77
C TYR A 80 -2.93 4.60 14.46
N TYR A 81 -2.67 5.86 14.10
CA TYR A 81 -3.71 6.78 13.68
C TYR A 81 -4.40 6.33 12.39
N ARG A 82 -3.65 5.82 11.41
CA ARG A 82 -4.20 5.31 10.16
C ARG A 82 -5.05 4.05 10.40
N TRP A 83 -4.64 3.11 11.22
CA TRP A 83 -5.48 1.98 11.63
C TRP A 83 -6.71 2.43 12.40
N TRP A 84 -6.55 3.37 13.32
CA TRP A 84 -7.67 3.91 14.09
C TRP A 84 -8.68 4.64 13.20
N SER A 85 -8.25 5.41 12.20
CA SER A 85 -9.14 6.05 11.22
C SER A 85 -9.75 5.03 10.25
N TYR A 86 -8.96 4.06 9.74
CA TYR A 86 -9.43 3.04 8.81
C TYR A 86 -10.62 2.23 9.37
N ARG A 87 -10.58 1.84 10.66
CA ARG A 87 -11.70 1.14 11.30
C ARG A 87 -12.99 1.96 11.32
N LYS A 88 -12.93 3.31 11.33
CA LYS A 88 -14.12 4.18 11.30
C LYS A 88 -14.89 4.03 9.98
N HIS A 89 -14.25 3.58 8.92
CA HIS A 89 -14.83 3.40 7.60
C HIS A 89 -15.49 2.03 7.43
N LEU A 90 -15.37 1.13 8.38
CA LEU A 90 -16.02 -0.18 8.33
C LEU A 90 -17.52 -0.04 8.62
N VAL A 91 -18.33 -0.38 7.63
CA VAL A 91 -19.80 -0.29 7.68
C VAL A 91 -20.39 -1.67 7.39
N LYS A 92 -21.42 -2.06 8.14
CA LYS A 92 -22.20 -3.26 7.85
C LYS A 92 -23.45 -2.89 7.05
N THR A 93 -23.59 -3.47 5.87
CA THR A 93 -24.75 -3.31 5.00
C THR A 93 -25.54 -4.62 4.91
N PRO A 94 -26.74 -4.63 4.33
CA PRO A 94 -27.45 -5.89 4.04
C PRO A 94 -26.67 -6.84 3.13
N GLU A 95 -25.78 -6.30 2.29
CA GLU A 95 -24.95 -7.03 1.35
C GLU A 95 -23.60 -7.49 1.92
N GLY A 96 -23.34 -7.22 3.21
CA GLY A 96 -22.09 -7.54 3.90
C GLY A 96 -21.31 -6.31 4.36
N PHE A 97 -20.07 -6.50 4.76
CA PHE A 97 -19.21 -5.40 5.17
C PHE A 97 -18.61 -4.65 3.98
N ILE A 98 -18.48 -3.34 4.15
CA ILE A 98 -17.80 -2.46 3.19
C ILE A 98 -16.88 -1.48 3.92
N PHE A 99 -15.91 -0.93 3.18
CA PHE A 99 -15.14 0.24 3.62
C PHE A 99 -15.60 1.46 2.82
N THR A 100 -15.97 2.53 3.54
CA THR A 100 -16.36 3.79 2.90
C THR A 100 -15.14 4.65 2.61
N GLU A 101 -15.25 5.57 1.65
CA GLU A 101 -14.23 6.58 1.42
C GLU A 101 -14.42 7.79 2.33
N PHE A 102 -15.69 8.13 2.62
CA PHE A 102 -16.08 9.27 3.44
C PHE A 102 -16.72 8.80 4.74
N ILE A 103 -16.51 9.55 5.84
CA ILE A 103 -17.26 9.36 7.09
C ILE A 103 -18.61 10.06 6.99
N GLU A 104 -18.60 11.35 6.64
CA GLU A 104 -19.84 12.12 6.42
C GLU A 104 -20.49 11.74 5.09
N PRO A 105 -21.83 11.62 5.02
CA PRO A 105 -22.53 11.31 3.79
C PRO A 105 -22.31 12.36 2.69
N VAL A 106 -21.96 11.91 1.49
CA VAL A 106 -21.80 12.76 0.31
C VAL A 106 -22.68 12.30 -0.84
N LYS A 107 -23.32 13.25 -1.54
CA LYS A 107 -24.32 12.95 -2.58
C LYS A 107 -23.79 12.09 -3.73
N HIS A 108 -22.52 12.25 -4.11
CA HIS A 108 -21.91 11.53 -5.23
C HIS A 108 -21.47 10.11 -4.88
N ALA A 109 -21.34 9.76 -3.59
CA ALA A 109 -20.93 8.44 -3.13
C ALA A 109 -22.11 7.46 -2.92
N GLY A 110 -23.32 7.85 -3.28
CA GLY A 110 -24.50 7.00 -3.28
C GLY A 110 -24.97 6.57 -1.89
N LYS A 111 -25.78 5.51 -1.84
CA LYS A 111 -26.44 5.02 -0.62
C LYS A 111 -25.45 4.63 0.50
N TYR A 112 -24.33 4.02 0.14
CA TYR A 112 -23.37 3.46 1.09
C TYR A 112 -22.12 4.32 1.29
N ASN A 113 -22.12 5.55 0.78
CA ASN A 113 -21.05 6.52 0.99
C ASN A 113 -19.67 6.03 0.55
N SER A 114 -19.60 5.26 -0.54
CA SER A 114 -18.38 4.69 -1.09
C SER A 114 -18.31 4.85 -2.60
N ILE A 115 -17.10 5.06 -3.14
CA ILE A 115 -16.80 5.10 -4.57
C ILE A 115 -15.62 4.19 -4.89
N SER A 116 -15.51 3.73 -6.14
CA SER A 116 -14.51 2.70 -6.49
C SER A 116 -13.10 3.23 -6.72
N CYS A 117 -12.89 4.55 -6.79
CA CYS A 117 -11.54 5.10 -7.04
C CYS A 117 -10.52 4.76 -5.94
N ALA A 118 -10.96 4.66 -4.68
CA ALA A 118 -10.11 4.31 -3.55
C ALA A 118 -10.09 2.80 -3.23
N LEU A 119 -10.86 1.98 -3.95
CA LEU A 119 -11.04 0.55 -3.67
C LEU A 119 -9.71 -0.21 -3.54
N GLY A 120 -8.78 0.02 -4.47
CA GLY A 120 -7.47 -0.62 -4.42
C GLY A 120 -6.68 -0.25 -3.16
N HIS A 121 -6.71 1.02 -2.74
CA HIS A 121 -6.09 1.45 -1.47
C HIS A 121 -6.73 0.77 -0.26
N HIS A 122 -8.07 0.66 -0.23
CA HIS A 122 -8.77 -0.01 0.87
C HIS A 122 -8.35 -1.47 0.99
N LEU A 123 -8.23 -2.19 -0.13
CA LEU A 123 -7.81 -3.59 -0.13
C LEU A 123 -6.34 -3.76 0.28
N TYR A 124 -5.45 -2.91 -0.22
CA TYR A 124 -4.03 -2.96 0.16
C TYR A 124 -3.81 -2.65 1.65
N GLU A 125 -4.51 -1.65 2.19
CA GLU A 125 -4.42 -1.35 3.63
C GLU A 125 -5.04 -2.49 4.45
N GLY A 126 -6.24 -2.93 4.10
CA GLY A 126 -7.02 -3.93 4.83
C GLY A 126 -6.48 -5.35 4.77
N ARG A 127 -5.66 -5.74 3.76
CA ARG A 127 -5.11 -7.10 3.63
C ARG A 127 -4.32 -7.58 4.86
N TRP A 128 -3.88 -6.66 5.69
CA TRP A 128 -3.17 -6.94 6.93
C TRP A 128 -4.06 -7.15 8.14
N LEU A 129 -5.38 -6.92 8.03
CA LEU A 129 -6.34 -7.29 9.07
C LEU A 129 -6.33 -8.80 9.29
N LYS A 130 -6.50 -9.23 10.52
CA LYS A 130 -6.57 -10.65 10.85
C LYS A 130 -7.83 -11.29 10.28
N ASP A 131 -8.98 -10.62 10.43
CA ASP A 131 -10.26 -11.05 9.85
C ASP A 131 -10.38 -10.57 8.40
N ASN A 132 -10.21 -11.51 7.47
CA ASN A 132 -10.33 -11.25 6.03
C ASN A 132 -11.78 -11.20 5.52
N SER A 133 -12.75 -11.59 6.34
CA SER A 133 -14.17 -11.60 5.92
C SER A 133 -14.66 -10.20 5.53
N TYR A 134 -14.16 -9.17 6.19
CA TYR A 134 -14.45 -7.78 5.85
C TYR A 134 -14.08 -7.43 4.41
N LEU A 135 -12.90 -7.87 3.95
CA LEU A 135 -12.46 -7.62 2.58
C LEU A 135 -13.17 -8.53 1.57
N GLN A 136 -13.44 -9.78 1.92
CA GLN A 136 -14.19 -10.69 1.05
C GLN A 136 -15.60 -10.16 0.78
N ASP A 137 -16.30 -9.67 1.81
CA ASP A 137 -17.60 -9.02 1.65
C ASP A 137 -17.52 -7.76 0.79
N TYR A 138 -16.49 -6.92 1.03
CA TYR A 138 -16.28 -5.68 0.28
C TYR A 138 -15.98 -5.93 -1.20
N ILE A 139 -15.18 -6.95 -1.53
CA ILE A 139 -14.93 -7.38 -2.90
C ILE A 139 -16.22 -7.85 -3.56
N LYS A 140 -17.01 -8.71 -2.89
CA LYS A 140 -18.30 -9.18 -3.41
C LYS A 140 -19.28 -8.04 -3.60
N PHE A 141 -19.31 -7.07 -2.69
CA PHE A 141 -20.15 -5.88 -2.83
C PHE A 141 -19.88 -5.17 -4.15
N TRP A 142 -18.61 -4.88 -4.49
CA TRP A 142 -18.28 -4.20 -5.74
C TRP A 142 -18.57 -5.06 -6.97
N LEU A 143 -18.29 -6.34 -6.94
CA LEU A 143 -18.49 -7.23 -8.09
C LEU A 143 -19.96 -7.54 -8.38
N TYR A 144 -20.80 -7.65 -7.34
CA TYR A 144 -22.16 -8.19 -7.50
C TYR A 144 -23.27 -7.21 -7.12
N HIS A 145 -23.00 -6.14 -6.38
CA HIS A 145 -24.02 -5.26 -5.84
C HIS A 145 -23.87 -3.79 -6.25
N ALA A 146 -22.68 -3.36 -6.61
CA ALA A 146 -22.40 -1.95 -6.87
C ALA A 146 -23.09 -1.38 -8.12
N ASP A 147 -23.30 -2.21 -9.15
CA ASP A 147 -23.96 -1.81 -10.42
C ASP A 147 -25.45 -2.20 -10.49
N VAL A 148 -25.97 -2.89 -9.46
CA VAL A 148 -27.35 -3.38 -9.45
C VAL A 148 -28.31 -2.33 -8.90
N GLY A 149 -28.51 -1.27 -9.69
CA GLY A 149 -29.75 -0.50 -9.72
C GLY A 149 -30.16 0.38 -8.52
N GLN A 150 -29.76 0.16 -7.31
CA GLN A 150 -30.30 0.90 -6.18
C GLN A 150 -29.35 1.91 -5.53
N SER A 151 -28.05 1.77 -5.69
CA SER A 151 -27.09 2.56 -4.95
C SER A 151 -26.39 3.65 -5.75
N LYS A 152 -26.50 3.66 -7.06
CA LYS A 152 -25.67 4.50 -7.97
C LYS A 152 -24.14 4.32 -7.78
N GLN A 153 -23.72 3.35 -7.00
CA GLN A 153 -22.33 2.95 -6.89
C GLN A 153 -21.95 2.12 -8.11
N ARG A 154 -21.59 2.80 -9.16
CA ARG A 154 -21.18 2.15 -10.40
C ARG A 154 -19.72 1.77 -10.28
N PHE A 155 -19.43 0.47 -10.36
CA PHE A 155 -18.09 -0.05 -10.27
C PHE A 155 -17.17 0.54 -11.37
N HIS A 156 -17.68 0.63 -12.61
CA HIS A 156 -16.96 1.20 -13.76
C HIS A 156 -17.01 2.73 -13.85
N GLN A 157 -17.45 3.41 -12.82
CA GLN A 157 -17.48 4.86 -12.82
C GLN A 157 -16.08 5.45 -12.69
N PHE A 158 -15.23 4.83 -11.85
CA PHE A 158 -13.87 5.27 -11.57
C PHE A 158 -12.87 4.20 -11.97
N SER A 159 -11.69 4.62 -12.45
CA SER A 159 -10.55 3.73 -12.69
C SER A 159 -10.18 2.99 -11.41
N SER A 160 -9.87 1.71 -11.52
CA SER A 160 -9.53 0.87 -10.37
C SER A 160 -8.54 -0.23 -10.76
N TRP A 161 -7.70 -0.64 -9.82
CA TRP A 161 -6.80 -1.78 -9.92
C TRP A 161 -7.29 -2.94 -9.04
N VAL A 162 -8.60 -3.22 -9.11
CA VAL A 162 -9.27 -4.18 -8.22
C VAL A 162 -8.73 -5.59 -8.33
N ASP A 163 -8.46 -6.08 -9.56
CA ASP A 163 -7.98 -7.47 -9.74
C ASP A 163 -6.60 -7.64 -9.13
N ASP A 164 -5.74 -6.64 -9.30
CA ASP A 164 -4.42 -6.59 -8.66
C ASP A 164 -4.55 -6.59 -7.14
N ALA A 165 -5.38 -5.73 -6.57
CA ALA A 165 -5.58 -5.64 -5.12
C ALA A 165 -6.21 -6.92 -4.52
N VAL A 166 -7.12 -7.57 -5.24
CA VAL A 166 -7.69 -8.87 -4.87
C VAL A 166 -6.62 -9.95 -4.83
N TYR A 167 -5.80 -10.02 -5.87
CA TYR A 167 -4.69 -10.99 -5.90
C TYR A 167 -3.68 -10.74 -4.78
N GLU A 168 -3.32 -9.48 -4.54
CA GLU A 168 -2.41 -9.05 -3.49
C GLU A 168 -2.96 -9.34 -2.08
N ASN A 169 -4.29 -9.25 -1.87
CA ASN A 169 -4.93 -9.73 -0.65
C ASN A 169 -4.80 -11.25 -0.50
N ASN A 170 -5.01 -12.00 -1.59
CA ASN A 170 -4.85 -13.46 -1.57
C ASN A 170 -3.41 -13.91 -1.29
N LEU A 171 -2.39 -13.12 -1.66
CA LEU A 171 -1.00 -13.40 -1.30
C LEU A 171 -0.73 -13.26 0.21
N VAL A 172 -1.56 -12.56 0.96
CA VAL A 172 -1.47 -12.44 2.43
C VAL A 172 -2.40 -13.44 3.12
N LYS A 173 -3.60 -13.63 2.57
CA LYS A 173 -4.67 -14.49 3.09
C LYS A 173 -5.12 -15.47 2.01
N PRO A 174 -4.36 -16.52 1.73
CA PRO A 174 -4.70 -17.48 0.68
C PRO A 174 -6.07 -18.12 0.90
N ASP A 175 -6.97 -17.96 -0.07
CA ASP A 175 -8.28 -18.62 -0.12
C ASP A 175 -8.63 -18.99 -1.56
N LEU A 176 -8.24 -20.19 -1.94
CA LEU A 176 -8.47 -20.71 -3.29
C LEU A 176 -9.96 -20.83 -3.63
N ALA A 177 -10.80 -21.15 -2.65
CA ALA A 177 -12.24 -21.28 -2.87
C ALA A 177 -12.86 -19.93 -3.17
N PHE A 178 -12.46 -18.90 -2.43
CA PHE A 178 -12.88 -17.53 -2.68
C PHE A 178 -12.43 -17.06 -4.07
N ILE A 179 -11.15 -17.21 -4.42
CA ILE A 179 -10.64 -16.83 -5.75
C ILE A 179 -11.41 -17.51 -6.87
N LYS A 180 -11.63 -18.83 -6.79
CA LYS A 180 -12.43 -19.58 -7.77
C LYS A 180 -13.84 -19.01 -7.92
N SER A 181 -14.45 -18.54 -6.84
CA SER A 181 -15.82 -18.03 -6.86
C SER A 181 -15.97 -16.66 -7.54
N ILE A 182 -14.89 -15.83 -7.55
CA ILE A 182 -14.96 -14.45 -8.04
C ILE A 182 -14.26 -14.22 -9.39
N VAL A 183 -13.33 -15.10 -9.80
CA VAL A 183 -12.58 -14.94 -11.07
C VAL A 183 -13.50 -14.72 -12.28
N PRO A 184 -14.65 -15.43 -12.45
CA PRO A 184 -15.54 -15.15 -13.57
C PRO A 184 -16.08 -13.72 -13.59
N ALA A 185 -16.33 -13.11 -12.42
CA ALA A 185 -16.80 -11.73 -12.33
C ALA A 185 -15.66 -10.73 -12.64
N LEU A 186 -14.43 -11.01 -12.19
CA LEU A 186 -13.25 -10.21 -12.51
C LEU A 186 -12.92 -10.25 -14.02
N ASP A 187 -13.00 -11.43 -14.66
CA ASP A 187 -12.83 -11.56 -16.11
C ASP A 187 -13.89 -10.78 -16.89
N ALA A 188 -15.15 -10.81 -16.44
CA ALA A 188 -16.23 -10.03 -17.02
C ALA A 188 -16.05 -8.52 -16.80
N ASP A 189 -15.54 -8.12 -15.63
CA ASP A 189 -15.22 -6.72 -15.32
C ASP A 189 -14.13 -6.18 -16.25
N TYR A 190 -13.04 -6.92 -16.40
CA TYR A 190 -11.96 -6.53 -17.32
C TYR A 190 -12.47 -6.37 -18.77
N ALA A 191 -13.29 -7.32 -19.24
CA ALA A 191 -13.88 -7.26 -20.58
C ALA A 191 -14.82 -6.04 -20.75
N LYS A 192 -15.51 -5.61 -19.69
CA LYS A 192 -16.34 -4.41 -19.69
C LYS A 192 -15.49 -3.14 -19.80
N TRP A 193 -14.36 -3.07 -19.11
CA TRP A 193 -13.38 -1.98 -19.27
C TRP A 193 -12.87 -1.89 -20.71
N GLU A 194 -12.52 -3.02 -21.35
CA GLU A 194 -12.12 -3.05 -22.75
C GLU A 194 -13.21 -2.48 -23.66
N LYS A 195 -14.45 -2.94 -23.49
CA LYS A 195 -15.58 -2.47 -24.28
C LYS A 195 -15.86 -0.98 -24.12
N GLU A 196 -15.72 -0.44 -22.92
CA GLU A 196 -16.11 0.94 -22.59
C GLU A 196 -14.99 1.96 -22.74
N ARG A 197 -13.72 1.55 -22.54
CA ARG A 197 -12.58 2.47 -22.38
C ARG A 197 -11.36 2.14 -23.23
N GLN A 198 -11.30 1.01 -23.94
CA GLN A 198 -10.18 0.71 -24.81
C GLN A 198 -10.42 1.28 -26.21
N LEU A 199 -9.39 1.93 -26.75
CA LEU A 199 -9.37 2.44 -28.12
C LEU A 199 -8.86 1.37 -29.10
N ASN A 200 -9.10 1.57 -30.41
CA ASN A 200 -8.55 0.70 -31.46
C ASN A 200 -7.01 0.60 -31.42
N SER A 201 -6.33 1.58 -30.82
CA SER A 201 -4.89 1.52 -30.57
C SER A 201 -4.46 0.51 -29.51
N GLY A 202 -5.40 -0.05 -28.74
CA GLY A 202 -5.18 -0.94 -27.60
C GLY A 202 -4.94 -0.22 -26.28
N LEU A 203 -4.72 1.10 -26.26
CA LEU A 203 -4.60 1.89 -25.04
C LEU A 203 -5.97 2.24 -24.47
N PHE A 204 -6.04 2.34 -23.15
CA PHE A 204 -7.20 2.81 -22.43
C PHE A 204 -7.19 4.32 -22.24
N TRP A 205 -8.39 4.91 -22.19
CA TRP A 205 -8.60 6.33 -21.92
C TRP A 205 -9.49 6.54 -20.70
N GLN A 206 -9.35 7.69 -20.04
CA GLN A 206 -10.24 8.08 -18.95
C GLN A 206 -10.34 9.60 -18.81
N PHE A 207 -11.50 10.08 -18.35
CA PHE A 207 -11.66 11.46 -17.90
C PHE A 207 -10.96 11.67 -16.55
N ASP A 208 -10.42 12.86 -16.33
CA ASP A 208 -9.76 13.21 -15.06
C ASP A 208 -10.64 12.95 -13.83
N VAL A 209 -11.90 13.45 -13.87
CA VAL A 209 -12.89 13.26 -12.79
C VAL A 209 -13.24 11.78 -12.56
N LYS A 210 -13.05 10.91 -13.54
CA LYS A 210 -13.30 9.47 -13.43
C LYS A 210 -12.04 8.66 -13.13
N ASP A 211 -10.91 9.29 -13.20
CA ASP A 211 -9.66 8.78 -12.66
C ASP A 211 -9.50 9.13 -11.17
N GLY A 212 -10.45 9.94 -10.63
CA GLY A 212 -10.38 10.49 -9.28
C GLY A 212 -9.29 11.56 -9.14
N MET A 213 -8.96 12.26 -10.25
CA MET A 213 -7.82 13.17 -10.37
C MET A 213 -8.24 14.46 -11.08
N GLU A 214 -9.27 15.09 -10.54
CA GLU A 214 -9.88 16.30 -11.08
C GLU A 214 -8.89 17.45 -11.17
N GLU A 215 -9.02 18.26 -12.20
CA GLU A 215 -8.18 19.44 -12.45
C GLU A 215 -6.71 19.09 -12.77
N SER A 216 -6.36 17.82 -12.97
CA SER A 216 -5.00 17.47 -13.41
C SER A 216 -4.65 18.18 -14.73
N ILE A 217 -3.41 18.63 -14.89
CA ILE A 217 -2.97 19.47 -16.04
C ILE A 217 -3.24 18.77 -17.37
N SER A 218 -2.99 17.46 -17.45
CA SER A 218 -3.27 16.63 -18.62
C SER A 218 -4.69 16.08 -18.68
N GLY A 219 -5.51 16.45 -17.70
CA GLY A 219 -6.88 15.97 -17.57
C GLY A 219 -7.82 16.55 -18.61
N SER A 220 -8.97 15.90 -18.78
CA SER A 220 -10.09 16.42 -19.56
C SER A 220 -11.37 15.74 -19.11
N ARG A 221 -12.47 16.50 -19.09
CA ARG A 221 -13.84 15.97 -18.86
C ARG A 221 -14.56 15.62 -20.15
N LYS A 222 -13.90 15.82 -21.31
CA LYS A 222 -14.51 15.67 -22.65
C LYS A 222 -13.67 14.82 -23.60
N ASP A 223 -12.36 14.88 -23.48
CA ASP A 223 -11.44 14.24 -24.41
C ASP A 223 -10.97 12.88 -23.89
N GLN A 224 -10.89 11.91 -24.78
CA GLN A 224 -10.47 10.53 -24.47
C GLN A 224 -8.94 10.42 -24.37
N ASN A 225 -8.35 11.14 -23.41
CA ASN A 225 -6.92 11.14 -23.19
C ASN A 225 -6.43 9.79 -22.64
N ARG A 226 -5.30 9.31 -23.18
CA ARG A 226 -4.67 8.05 -22.76
C ARG A 226 -3.72 8.35 -21.63
N ARG A 227 -4.13 8.07 -20.41
CA ARG A 227 -3.42 8.42 -19.16
C ARG A 227 -2.55 7.28 -18.66
N PRO A 228 -1.37 7.54 -18.11
CA PRO A 228 -0.53 6.51 -17.45
C PRO A 228 -1.27 5.73 -16.36
N SER A 229 -2.14 6.40 -15.58
CA SER A 229 -2.95 5.81 -14.49
C SER A 229 -3.77 4.62 -14.95
N ILE A 230 -4.82 4.83 -15.75
CA ILE A 230 -5.71 3.74 -16.18
C ILE A 230 -4.98 2.63 -16.94
N ASN A 231 -3.98 2.98 -17.77
CA ASN A 231 -3.22 1.98 -18.52
C ASN A 231 -2.36 1.11 -17.61
N SER A 232 -1.82 1.67 -16.52
CA SER A 232 -1.08 0.91 -15.50
C SER A 232 -2.02 0.03 -14.67
N TYR A 233 -3.21 0.54 -14.29
CA TYR A 233 -4.21 -0.24 -13.58
C TYR A 233 -4.66 -1.46 -14.40
N MET A 234 -4.99 -1.26 -15.66
CA MET A 234 -5.39 -2.37 -16.55
C MET A 234 -4.25 -3.37 -16.81
N TYR A 235 -2.99 -2.91 -16.81
CA TYR A 235 -1.86 -3.82 -16.85
C TYR A 235 -1.73 -4.63 -15.56
N GLY A 236 -1.84 -4.00 -14.39
CA GLY A 236 -1.82 -4.68 -13.09
C GLY A 236 -2.93 -5.71 -12.99
N ASN A 237 -4.15 -5.33 -13.36
CA ASN A 237 -5.32 -6.22 -13.40
C ASN A 237 -5.08 -7.43 -14.31
N ALA A 238 -4.56 -7.22 -15.52
CA ALA A 238 -4.23 -8.35 -16.42
C ALA A 238 -3.18 -9.28 -15.80
N LYS A 239 -2.13 -8.74 -15.17
CA LYS A 239 -1.11 -9.54 -14.46
C LYS A 239 -1.69 -10.36 -13.33
N ALA A 240 -2.60 -9.77 -12.56
CA ALA A 240 -3.30 -10.45 -11.47
C ALA A 240 -4.15 -11.62 -11.98
N LEU A 241 -4.91 -11.39 -13.07
CA LEU A 241 -5.72 -12.45 -13.70
C LEU A 241 -4.86 -13.59 -14.26
N VAL A 242 -3.65 -13.31 -14.75
CA VAL A 242 -2.67 -14.38 -15.08
C VAL A 242 -2.37 -15.24 -13.85
N GLN A 243 -2.07 -14.60 -12.72
CA GLN A 243 -1.70 -15.33 -11.51
C GLN A 243 -2.90 -16.09 -10.90
N MET A 244 -4.08 -15.48 -10.92
CA MET A 244 -5.31 -16.14 -10.48
C MET A 244 -5.65 -17.33 -11.39
N GLY A 245 -5.47 -17.22 -12.72
CA GLY A 245 -5.58 -18.33 -13.65
C GLY A 245 -4.65 -19.50 -13.30
N LYS A 246 -3.40 -19.21 -12.96
CA LYS A 246 -2.44 -20.22 -12.46
C LYS A 246 -2.93 -20.91 -11.18
N LEU A 247 -3.40 -20.12 -10.21
CA LEU A 247 -3.88 -20.64 -8.93
C LEU A 247 -5.07 -21.61 -9.09
N ILE A 248 -6.00 -21.29 -10.00
CA ILE A 248 -7.21 -22.12 -10.19
C ILE A 248 -7.05 -23.21 -11.26
N GLY A 249 -5.90 -23.25 -11.95
CA GLY A 249 -5.61 -24.20 -13.02
C GLY A 249 -6.30 -23.88 -14.35
N ASP A 250 -6.68 -22.62 -14.60
CA ASP A 250 -7.30 -22.18 -15.86
C ASP A 250 -6.23 -21.63 -16.82
N GLU A 251 -5.69 -22.53 -17.65
CA GLU A 251 -4.67 -22.16 -18.65
C GLU A 251 -5.21 -21.25 -19.75
N GLN A 252 -6.51 -21.29 -20.07
CA GLN A 252 -7.09 -20.43 -21.09
C GLN A 252 -7.12 -18.97 -20.57
N LEU A 253 -7.58 -18.77 -19.36
CA LEU A 253 -7.55 -17.47 -18.68
C LEU A 253 -6.11 -16.94 -18.60
N GLN A 254 -5.16 -17.80 -18.17
CA GLN A 254 -3.75 -17.43 -18.09
C GLN A 254 -3.22 -16.92 -19.42
N ARG A 255 -3.34 -17.70 -20.50
CA ARG A 255 -2.85 -17.30 -21.85
C ARG A 255 -3.53 -16.04 -22.38
N LYS A 256 -4.85 -15.89 -22.16
CA LYS A 256 -5.63 -14.70 -22.52
C LYS A 256 -5.00 -13.45 -21.93
N TYR A 257 -4.72 -13.44 -20.64
CA TYR A 257 -4.22 -12.27 -19.93
C TYR A 257 -2.70 -12.08 -20.04
N GLU A 258 -1.91 -13.11 -20.25
CA GLU A 258 -0.50 -12.99 -20.60
C GLU A 258 -0.32 -12.18 -21.90
N SER A 259 -1.12 -12.49 -22.92
CA SER A 259 -1.12 -11.75 -24.17
C SER A 259 -1.52 -10.28 -23.97
N LYS A 260 -2.63 -10.03 -23.23
CA LYS A 260 -3.12 -8.67 -22.96
C LYS A 260 -2.09 -7.84 -22.19
N ALA A 261 -1.52 -8.38 -21.14
CA ALA A 261 -0.49 -7.71 -20.35
C ALA A 261 0.76 -7.38 -21.18
N ALA A 262 1.24 -8.31 -22.01
CA ALA A 262 2.40 -8.09 -22.86
C ALA A 262 2.16 -6.98 -23.90
N ILE A 263 0.99 -6.98 -24.54
CA ILE A 263 0.59 -5.96 -25.51
C ILE A 263 0.50 -4.58 -24.83
N LEU A 264 -0.21 -4.50 -23.71
CA LEU A 264 -0.43 -3.24 -23.02
C LEU A 264 0.88 -2.67 -22.46
N LYS A 265 1.76 -3.51 -21.90
CA LYS A 265 3.10 -3.10 -21.47
C LYS A 265 3.86 -2.43 -22.62
N LYS A 266 3.89 -3.08 -23.78
CA LYS A 266 4.57 -2.53 -24.97
C LYS A 266 3.95 -1.20 -25.38
N LEU A 267 2.62 -1.11 -25.46
CA LEU A 267 1.91 0.11 -25.88
C LEU A 267 2.16 1.28 -24.92
N VAL A 268 2.18 1.04 -23.62
CA VAL A 268 2.49 2.07 -22.61
C VAL A 268 3.91 2.59 -22.79
N GLN A 269 4.89 1.69 -22.92
CA GLN A 269 6.30 2.08 -23.10
C GLN A 269 6.54 2.81 -24.43
N ASP A 270 5.91 2.38 -25.51
CA ASP A 270 6.12 2.97 -26.84
C ASP A 270 5.35 4.28 -27.04
N SER A 271 4.20 4.45 -26.39
CA SER A 271 3.27 5.54 -26.70
C SER A 271 3.11 6.59 -25.60
N LEU A 272 3.38 6.26 -24.32
CA LEU A 272 3.24 7.18 -23.20
C LEU A 272 4.58 7.61 -22.60
N TRP A 273 5.70 6.98 -22.98
CA TRP A 273 7.03 7.41 -22.58
C TRP A 273 7.51 8.57 -23.43
N ASN A 274 7.87 9.68 -22.79
CA ASN A 274 8.49 10.82 -23.44
C ASN A 274 10.00 10.78 -23.24
N ASN A 275 10.76 10.55 -24.32
CA ASN A 275 12.22 10.50 -24.26
C ASN A 275 12.87 11.84 -23.88
N GLN A 276 12.23 12.97 -24.20
CA GLN A 276 12.77 14.30 -23.92
C GLN A 276 12.66 14.63 -22.43
N SER A 277 11.49 14.39 -21.82
CA SER A 277 11.28 14.60 -20.39
C SER A 277 11.77 13.43 -19.53
N ALA A 278 12.06 12.26 -20.15
CA ALA A 278 12.32 10.98 -19.48
C ALA A 278 11.23 10.61 -18.49
N PHE A 279 9.95 10.68 -18.91
CA PHE A 279 8.80 10.46 -18.03
C PHE A 279 7.61 9.84 -18.78
N PHE A 280 6.72 9.14 -18.07
CA PHE A 280 5.44 8.71 -18.64
C PHE A 280 4.44 9.86 -18.57
N GLU A 281 3.89 10.21 -19.72
CA GLU A 281 2.99 11.34 -19.89
C GLU A 281 1.68 10.93 -20.53
N THR A 282 0.64 11.73 -20.31
CA THR A 282 -0.65 11.56 -20.97
C THR A 282 -0.53 11.84 -22.47
N LYS A 283 -1.06 10.94 -23.28
CA LYS A 283 -1.21 11.15 -24.73
C LYS A 283 -2.57 11.74 -25.04
N MET A 284 -2.57 12.95 -25.59
CA MET A 284 -3.77 13.72 -25.87
C MET A 284 -4.63 13.06 -26.95
N ALA A 285 -5.95 13.12 -26.79
CA ALA A 285 -6.88 12.64 -27.80
C ALA A 285 -6.79 13.47 -29.08
N LYS A 286 -6.72 14.79 -28.92
CA LYS A 286 -6.54 15.75 -30.02
C LYS A 286 -5.05 15.83 -30.39
N GLY A 287 -4.74 15.66 -31.66
CA GLY A 287 -3.38 15.75 -32.18
C GLY A 287 -2.48 14.56 -31.85
N GLY A 288 -2.83 13.69 -30.90
CA GLY A 288 -2.07 12.48 -30.57
C GLY A 288 -0.67 12.68 -29.97
N SER A 289 -0.31 13.91 -29.59
CA SER A 289 0.96 14.26 -28.95
C SER A 289 0.94 13.94 -27.44
N LEU A 290 2.12 13.82 -26.84
CA LEU A 290 2.30 13.82 -25.39
C LEU A 290 2.11 15.23 -24.84
N VAL A 291 1.61 15.34 -23.61
CA VAL A 291 1.19 16.61 -23.02
C VAL A 291 2.35 17.54 -22.66
N GLN A 292 3.59 17.03 -22.61
CA GLN A 292 4.82 17.75 -22.24
C GLN A 292 4.79 18.30 -20.81
N VAL A 293 4.13 17.58 -19.89
CA VAL A 293 4.14 17.88 -18.46
C VAL A 293 4.29 16.59 -17.66
N ARG A 294 5.11 16.63 -16.62
CA ARG A 294 5.22 15.53 -15.67
C ARG A 294 4.19 15.70 -14.57
N GLU A 295 3.38 14.67 -14.37
CA GLU A 295 2.40 14.56 -13.29
C GLU A 295 2.66 13.28 -12.51
N ALA A 296 2.29 13.23 -11.23
CA ALA A 296 2.54 12.06 -10.35
C ALA A 296 1.99 10.75 -10.92
N ILE A 297 0.97 10.81 -11.78
CA ILE A 297 0.44 9.63 -12.49
C ILE A 297 1.49 8.93 -13.36
N GLY A 298 2.55 9.61 -13.76
CA GLY A 298 3.66 9.03 -14.50
C GLY A 298 4.59 8.14 -13.66
N PHE A 299 4.44 8.11 -12.32
CA PHE A 299 5.11 7.14 -11.45
C PHE A 299 4.30 5.85 -11.26
N ILE A 300 2.99 5.86 -11.54
CA ILE A 300 2.09 4.71 -11.35
C ILE A 300 2.54 3.45 -12.12
N PRO A 301 3.17 3.51 -13.31
CA PRO A 301 3.68 2.29 -13.95
C PRO A 301 4.57 1.42 -13.07
N TRP A 302 5.35 2.01 -12.14
CA TRP A 302 6.19 1.24 -11.21
C TRP A 302 5.43 0.61 -10.06
N ASP A 303 4.24 1.11 -9.73
CA ASP A 303 3.37 0.46 -8.75
C ASP A 303 3.04 -0.99 -9.18
N PHE A 304 2.88 -1.20 -10.49
CA PHE A 304 2.59 -2.51 -11.10
C PHE A 304 3.82 -3.19 -11.75
N ASN A 305 5.03 -2.69 -11.52
CA ASN A 305 6.26 -3.20 -12.16
C ASN A 305 6.17 -3.26 -13.70
N LEU A 306 5.49 -2.28 -14.32
CA LEU A 306 5.26 -2.25 -15.77
C LEU A 306 6.53 -1.94 -16.57
N PRO A 307 7.35 -0.91 -16.25
CA PRO A 307 8.51 -0.57 -17.07
C PRO A 307 9.55 -1.68 -17.11
N ASP A 308 10.27 -1.79 -18.22
CA ASP A 308 11.44 -2.64 -18.29
C ASP A 308 12.56 -2.13 -17.37
N ASP A 309 13.40 -3.04 -16.90
CA ASP A 309 14.58 -2.68 -16.08
C ASP A 309 15.68 -2.08 -16.95
N LYS A 310 15.49 -0.84 -17.40
CA LYS A 310 16.42 -0.09 -18.26
C LYS A 310 16.79 1.25 -17.63
N PRO A 311 18.07 1.71 -17.79
CA PRO A 311 18.53 2.98 -17.21
C PRO A 311 17.69 4.19 -17.63
N GLN A 312 17.15 4.18 -18.85
CA GLN A 312 16.32 5.28 -19.36
C GLN A 312 15.06 5.50 -18.50
N TYR A 313 14.39 4.43 -18.07
CA TYR A 313 13.19 4.53 -17.23
C TYR A 313 13.53 4.97 -15.79
N ALA A 314 14.66 4.53 -15.25
CA ALA A 314 15.09 4.95 -13.92
C ALA A 314 15.30 6.47 -13.80
N LYS A 315 15.60 7.18 -14.90
CA LYS A 315 15.74 8.65 -14.94
C LYS A 315 14.45 9.40 -14.56
N ALA A 316 13.27 8.79 -14.74
CA ALA A 316 12.00 9.42 -14.32
C ALA A 316 12.01 9.82 -12.85
N TRP A 317 12.68 9.02 -12.04
CA TRP A 317 12.75 9.21 -10.59
C TRP A 317 13.64 10.39 -10.16
N ASP A 318 14.49 10.92 -11.04
CA ASP A 318 15.24 12.15 -10.76
C ASP A 318 14.30 13.33 -10.50
N ALA A 319 13.11 13.34 -11.11
CA ALA A 319 12.08 14.36 -10.89
C ALA A 319 11.52 14.36 -9.45
N LEU A 320 11.57 13.22 -8.74
CA LEU A 320 11.17 13.14 -7.34
C LEU A 320 12.11 13.92 -6.42
N LEU A 321 13.39 14.03 -6.75
CA LEU A 321 14.39 14.77 -5.96
C LEU A 321 14.48 16.25 -6.34
N ASP A 322 13.89 16.62 -7.46
CA ASP A 322 13.96 17.97 -8.00
C ASP A 322 12.96 18.90 -7.29
N THR A 323 13.47 19.97 -6.67
CA THR A 323 12.65 20.98 -5.97
C THR A 323 11.78 21.82 -6.90
N ALA A 324 12.11 21.92 -8.18
CA ALA A 324 11.23 22.46 -9.21
C ALA A 324 10.37 21.38 -9.88
N GLY A 325 10.65 20.11 -9.60
CA GLY A 325 9.86 18.93 -9.95
C GLY A 325 8.81 18.64 -8.89
N PHE A 326 8.90 17.45 -8.25
CA PHE A 326 7.89 16.99 -7.29
C PHE A 326 8.29 17.20 -5.82
N ASN A 327 9.55 17.51 -5.52
CA ASN A 327 10.04 17.61 -4.14
C ASN A 327 9.61 18.93 -3.50
N ALA A 328 8.61 18.87 -2.65
CA ALA A 328 8.18 20.04 -1.87
C ALA A 328 8.46 19.86 -0.36
N PRO A 329 8.40 20.93 0.43
CA PRO A 329 8.69 20.89 1.88
C PRO A 329 7.82 19.89 2.66
N TRP A 330 6.55 19.72 2.28
CA TRP A 330 5.61 18.85 2.97
C TRP A 330 5.36 17.51 2.29
N GLY A 331 5.95 17.26 1.13
CA GLY A 331 5.82 15.99 0.44
C GLY A 331 5.89 16.13 -1.08
N LEU A 332 5.36 15.15 -1.77
CA LEU A 332 5.38 15.09 -3.21
C LEU A 332 4.13 15.75 -3.81
N THR A 333 4.32 16.61 -4.81
CA THR A 333 3.24 17.30 -5.53
C THR A 333 2.62 16.41 -6.62
N THR A 334 1.38 16.68 -7.02
CA THR A 334 0.70 15.93 -8.10
C THR A 334 1.14 16.34 -9.50
N ALA A 335 1.72 17.54 -9.66
CA ALA A 335 2.33 18.01 -10.88
C ALA A 335 3.69 18.63 -10.57
N GLU A 336 4.58 18.74 -11.57
CA GLU A 336 5.87 19.40 -11.37
C GLU A 336 5.72 20.90 -11.15
N ARG A 337 6.39 21.42 -10.13
CA ARG A 337 6.28 22.80 -9.63
C ARG A 337 6.73 23.88 -10.61
N ARG A 338 7.53 23.51 -11.61
CA ARG A 338 7.94 24.42 -12.68
C ARG A 338 6.86 24.70 -13.72
N ASN A 339 5.80 23.90 -13.76
CA ASN A 339 4.75 24.08 -14.76
C ASN A 339 3.99 25.40 -14.51
N PRO A 340 3.77 26.23 -15.55
CA PRO A 340 3.08 27.52 -15.39
C PRO A 340 1.64 27.41 -14.85
N THR A 341 0.98 26.26 -15.02
CA THR A 341 -0.39 26.01 -14.55
C THR A 341 -0.44 25.31 -13.20
N PHE A 342 0.72 25.06 -12.57
CA PHE A 342 0.80 24.49 -11.23
C PHE A 342 0.01 25.32 -10.21
N ARG A 343 -0.80 24.65 -9.39
CA ARG A 343 -1.69 25.33 -8.47
C ARG A 343 -1.87 24.57 -7.15
N THR A 344 -1.90 25.31 -6.02
CA THR A 344 -2.17 24.80 -4.66
C THR A 344 -2.95 25.83 -3.83
N ARG A 345 -3.96 26.46 -4.38
CA ARG A 345 -4.61 27.64 -3.80
C ARG A 345 -5.81 27.37 -2.91
N GLY A 346 -6.35 26.16 -2.90
CA GLY A 346 -7.54 25.85 -2.10
C GLY A 346 -8.78 26.64 -2.51
N THR A 347 -9.04 26.79 -3.80
CA THR A 347 -10.15 27.62 -4.31
C THR A 347 -11.51 26.91 -4.28
N GLY A 348 -11.97 26.52 -3.10
CA GLY A 348 -13.37 26.13 -2.93
C GLY A 348 -13.70 24.70 -3.33
N HIS A 349 -14.28 24.47 -4.50
CA HIS A 349 -14.77 23.14 -4.93
C HIS A 349 -13.75 22.34 -5.76
N SER A 350 -12.62 22.91 -6.08
CA SER A 350 -11.58 22.27 -6.86
C SER A 350 -10.97 21.10 -6.10
N CYS A 351 -10.63 20.05 -6.84
CA CYS A 351 -9.77 18.96 -6.38
C CYS A 351 -8.46 19.15 -7.12
N GLU A 352 -7.50 19.84 -6.52
CA GLU A 352 -6.29 20.38 -7.16
C GLU A 352 -5.25 19.31 -7.45
N TRP A 353 -5.49 18.44 -8.44
CA TRP A 353 -4.49 17.50 -8.95
C TRP A 353 -3.47 18.16 -9.90
N ASP A 354 -3.59 19.46 -10.11
CA ASP A 354 -2.65 20.27 -10.86
C ASP A 354 -1.53 20.88 -10.00
N GLY A 355 -1.33 20.35 -8.77
CA GLY A 355 -0.23 20.80 -7.92
C GLY A 355 -0.24 20.31 -6.48
N ALA A 356 -1.37 20.27 -5.81
CA ALA A 356 -1.46 19.99 -4.37
C ALA A 356 -0.87 18.61 -3.96
N LEU A 357 -0.53 18.47 -2.68
CA LEU A 357 -0.16 17.17 -2.11
C LEU A 357 -1.41 16.32 -1.89
N TRP A 358 -1.45 15.14 -2.44
CA TRP A 358 -2.52 14.18 -2.24
C TRP A 358 -2.00 12.92 -1.55
N PRO A 359 -2.58 12.49 -0.42
CA PRO A 359 -2.26 11.18 0.18
C PRO A 359 -2.39 10.02 -0.80
N PHE A 360 -3.38 10.07 -1.70
CA PHE A 360 -3.57 9.13 -2.80
C PHE A 360 -2.31 8.99 -3.67
N ALA A 361 -1.83 10.13 -4.21
CA ALA A 361 -0.64 10.16 -5.07
C ALA A 361 0.62 9.78 -4.30
N SER A 362 0.75 10.23 -3.03
CA SER A 362 1.88 9.90 -2.17
C SER A 362 1.98 8.40 -1.93
N ALA A 363 0.85 7.73 -1.64
CA ALA A 363 0.81 6.30 -1.42
C ALA A 363 1.25 5.51 -2.66
N GLN A 364 0.70 5.83 -3.85
CA GLN A 364 1.06 5.15 -5.11
C GLN A 364 2.52 5.42 -5.50
N THR A 365 2.99 6.65 -5.37
CA THR A 365 4.39 6.97 -5.72
C THR A 365 5.38 6.27 -4.79
N LEU A 366 5.11 6.24 -3.48
CA LEU A 366 5.95 5.51 -2.52
C LEU A 366 5.94 4.00 -2.78
N LYS A 367 4.79 3.42 -3.16
CA LYS A 367 4.71 2.02 -3.57
C LYS A 367 5.53 1.75 -4.82
N GLY A 368 5.40 2.60 -5.84
CA GLY A 368 6.23 2.54 -7.05
C GLY A 368 7.72 2.67 -6.76
N LEU A 369 8.12 3.57 -5.83
CA LEU A 369 9.51 3.73 -5.41
C LEU A 369 10.04 2.48 -4.68
N SER A 370 9.23 1.90 -3.78
CA SER A 370 9.59 0.64 -3.12
C SER A 370 9.78 -0.49 -4.13
N ASN A 371 8.88 -0.61 -5.12
CA ASN A 371 9.01 -1.59 -6.20
C ASN A 371 10.27 -1.37 -7.02
N LEU A 372 10.60 -0.13 -7.37
CA LEU A 372 11.87 0.20 -8.04
C LEU A 372 13.06 -0.30 -7.22
N LEU A 373 13.09 0.00 -5.91
CA LEU A 373 14.20 -0.36 -5.03
C LEU A 373 14.33 -1.87 -4.82
N ASN A 374 13.23 -2.61 -4.84
CA ASN A 374 13.21 -4.04 -4.59
C ASN A 374 13.35 -4.91 -5.83
N ASN A 375 12.78 -4.47 -6.97
CA ASN A 375 12.55 -5.34 -8.12
C ASN A 375 13.41 -4.97 -9.34
N TYR A 376 14.06 -3.78 -9.36
CA TYR A 376 14.86 -3.31 -10.48
C TYR A 376 16.35 -3.25 -10.11
N LYS A 377 17.20 -3.55 -11.09
CA LYS A 377 18.66 -3.35 -10.98
C LYS A 377 19.01 -1.88 -11.21
N ASN A 378 18.36 -1.27 -12.21
CA ASN A 378 18.55 0.14 -12.56
C ASN A 378 17.62 1.01 -11.68
N LYS A 379 18.19 1.64 -10.66
CA LYS A 379 17.46 2.44 -9.67
C LYS A 379 17.73 3.95 -9.79
N GLY A 380 18.58 4.35 -10.72
CA GLY A 380 19.04 5.74 -10.82
C GLY A 380 19.65 6.22 -9.49
N LYS A 381 19.21 7.37 -9.03
CA LYS A 381 19.65 7.96 -7.74
C LYS A 381 18.84 7.48 -6.53
N MET A 382 17.86 6.60 -6.73
CA MET A 382 16.96 6.17 -5.66
C MET A 382 17.64 5.19 -4.70
N THR A 383 17.41 5.43 -3.40
CA THR A 383 17.98 4.65 -2.30
C THR A 383 16.95 4.45 -1.20
N ALA A 384 17.25 3.57 -0.25
CA ALA A 384 16.41 3.40 0.95
C ALA A 384 16.30 4.70 1.77
N ASN A 385 17.32 5.58 1.74
CA ASN A 385 17.22 6.89 2.39
C ASN A 385 16.15 7.77 1.72
N VAL A 386 16.13 7.83 0.40
CA VAL A 386 15.11 8.59 -0.35
C VAL A 386 13.70 8.07 -0.02
N PHE A 387 13.51 6.76 -0.03
CA PHE A 387 12.23 6.16 0.36
C PHE A 387 11.82 6.54 1.78
N TYR A 388 12.75 6.42 2.73
CA TYR A 388 12.50 6.74 4.13
C TYR A 388 12.16 8.24 4.33
N ASP A 389 12.92 9.12 3.70
CA ASP A 389 12.72 10.57 3.84
C ASP A 389 11.38 11.02 3.24
N GLU A 390 10.98 10.47 2.10
CA GLU A 390 9.66 10.74 1.51
C GLU A 390 8.51 10.11 2.32
N LEU A 391 8.68 8.89 2.85
CA LEU A 391 7.71 8.29 3.77
C LEU A 391 7.58 9.10 5.07
N GLN A 392 8.67 9.66 5.59
CA GLN A 392 8.65 10.52 6.77
C GLN A 392 7.94 11.85 6.49
N LYS A 393 8.14 12.47 5.32
CA LYS A 393 7.37 13.64 4.89
C LYS A 393 5.88 13.32 4.81
N TYR A 394 5.55 12.18 4.20
CA TYR A 394 4.16 11.71 4.12
C TYR A 394 3.54 11.49 5.50
N ALA A 395 4.27 10.92 6.45
CA ALA A 395 3.81 10.79 7.84
C ALA A 395 3.62 12.16 8.52
N LYS A 396 4.58 13.09 8.37
CA LYS A 396 4.50 14.45 8.93
C LYS A 396 3.31 15.24 8.39
N SER A 397 2.91 14.99 7.17
CA SER A 397 1.75 15.65 6.56
C SER A 397 0.42 15.30 7.24
N HIS A 398 0.35 14.19 8.00
CA HIS A 398 -0.85 13.76 8.71
C HIS A 398 -1.09 14.55 10.01
N ILE A 399 -1.07 15.86 9.91
CA ILE A 399 -1.27 16.76 11.05
C ILE A 399 -2.16 17.95 10.66
N LYS A 400 -3.03 18.39 11.59
CA LYS A 400 -3.79 19.63 11.51
C LYS A 400 -3.87 20.24 12.90
N ASN A 401 -3.46 21.51 13.04
CA ASN A 401 -3.47 22.21 14.33
C ASN A 401 -2.76 21.43 15.46
N GLY A 402 -1.63 20.78 15.15
CA GLY A 402 -0.83 20.00 16.09
C GLY A 402 -1.43 18.66 16.49
N LYS A 403 -2.54 18.21 15.87
CA LYS A 403 -3.20 16.93 16.15
C LYS A 403 -3.14 16.01 14.93
N PRO A 404 -3.10 14.67 15.11
CA PRO A 404 -3.21 13.72 14.01
C PRO A 404 -4.47 13.98 13.18
N TYR A 405 -4.29 14.00 11.87
CA TYR A 405 -5.37 14.28 10.93
C TYR A 405 -5.03 13.71 9.55
N ILE A 406 -6.02 13.23 8.84
CA ILE A 406 -5.94 12.96 7.40
C ILE A 406 -7.13 13.59 6.71
N GLY A 407 -6.85 14.32 5.65
CA GLY A 407 -7.83 14.97 4.79
C GLY A 407 -7.63 14.62 3.34
N GLU A 408 -8.16 15.47 2.46
CA GLU A 408 -8.19 15.22 1.02
C GLU A 408 -6.87 15.62 0.34
N TYR A 409 -6.44 16.88 0.48
CA TYR A 409 -5.19 17.38 -0.10
C TYR A 409 -4.66 18.63 0.62
N GLN A 410 -3.38 18.94 0.42
CA GLN A 410 -2.64 19.96 1.16
C GLN A 410 -1.86 20.90 0.25
N ASP A 411 -1.58 22.09 0.78
CA ASP A 411 -0.59 23.04 0.23
C ASP A 411 0.83 22.47 0.40
N GLU A 412 1.61 22.53 -0.65
CA GLU A 412 2.95 21.92 -0.70
C GLU A 412 4.01 22.68 0.12
N LYS A 413 3.78 23.98 0.42
CA LYS A 413 4.72 24.84 1.18
C LYS A 413 4.40 24.90 2.65
N THR A 414 3.11 24.94 3.00
CA THR A 414 2.64 25.17 4.38
C THR A 414 2.16 23.90 5.06
N GLY A 415 1.74 22.87 4.29
CA GLY A 415 1.10 21.67 4.82
C GLY A 415 -0.34 21.92 5.26
N GLU A 416 -0.92 23.07 4.93
CA GLU A 416 -2.32 23.38 5.25
C GLU A 416 -3.26 22.49 4.43
N TRP A 417 -4.28 21.92 5.09
CA TRP A 417 -5.32 21.15 4.43
C TRP A 417 -6.29 22.06 3.70
N LEU A 418 -6.28 22.01 2.36
CA LEU A 418 -6.94 22.99 1.51
C LEU A 418 -8.48 22.90 1.46
N LYS A 419 -9.06 21.82 2.00
CA LYS A 419 -10.50 21.74 2.27
C LYS A 419 -10.91 22.32 3.62
N GLY A 420 -9.96 22.84 4.40
CA GLY A 420 -10.23 23.48 5.70
C GLY A 420 -10.96 22.58 6.69
N ASP A 421 -12.07 23.06 7.24
CA ASP A 421 -12.92 22.34 8.19
C ASP A 421 -14.11 21.64 7.53
N ASN A 422 -14.06 21.39 6.23
CA ASN A 422 -15.11 20.65 5.54
C ASN A 422 -15.19 19.20 6.12
N PRO A 423 -16.30 18.81 6.76
CA PRO A 423 -16.43 17.50 7.41
C PRO A 423 -16.23 16.33 6.46
N ARG A 424 -16.58 16.51 5.18
CA ARG A 424 -16.35 15.51 4.13
C ARG A 424 -14.89 15.10 4.01
N SER A 425 -13.98 16.04 4.23
CA SER A 425 -12.53 15.81 4.10
C SER A 425 -11.90 15.15 5.32
N SER A 426 -12.58 15.12 6.46
CA SER A 426 -12.04 14.51 7.68
C SER A 426 -11.99 12.99 7.56
N PHE A 427 -10.85 12.41 7.97
CA PHE A 427 -10.59 10.96 7.90
C PHE A 427 -10.65 10.38 6.48
N TYR A 428 -10.32 11.17 5.47
CA TYR A 428 -10.47 10.76 4.07
C TYR A 428 -9.72 9.45 3.78
N ASN A 429 -10.47 8.39 3.43
CA ASN A 429 -9.92 7.05 3.25
C ASN A 429 -9.65 6.75 1.77
N HIS A 430 -8.57 7.30 1.23
CA HIS A 430 -8.22 7.14 -0.19
C HIS A 430 -6.72 6.93 -0.42
N SER A 431 -6.05 6.33 0.57
CA SER A 431 -4.60 6.13 0.51
C SER A 431 -4.16 5.02 1.45
N THR A 432 -2.98 4.45 1.22
CA THR A 432 -2.32 3.52 2.13
C THR A 432 -1.25 4.24 2.94
N PHE A 433 -1.01 3.77 4.15
CA PHE A 433 0.14 4.11 4.99
C PHE A 433 0.64 2.88 5.75
N CYS A 434 -0.27 2.14 6.38
CA CYS A 434 0.11 0.94 7.15
C CYS A 434 0.67 -0.15 6.23
N ASP A 435 0.13 -0.28 5.01
CA ASP A 435 0.71 -1.15 4.00
C ASP A 435 2.16 -0.77 3.66
N LEU A 436 2.46 0.53 3.49
CA LEU A 436 3.83 1.01 3.21
C LEU A 436 4.79 0.71 4.37
N ILE A 437 4.32 0.78 5.62
CA ILE A 437 5.13 0.39 6.79
C ILE A 437 5.39 -1.11 6.76
N ILE A 438 4.35 -1.93 6.58
CA ILE A 438 4.44 -3.39 6.69
C ILE A 438 5.17 -3.99 5.48
N SER A 439 4.67 -3.68 4.25
CA SER A 439 5.17 -4.33 3.04
C SER A 439 6.45 -3.72 2.50
N ASP A 440 6.75 -2.47 2.86
CA ASP A 440 7.85 -1.75 2.24
C ASP A 440 8.93 -1.34 3.24
N LEU A 441 8.63 -0.61 4.31
CA LEU A 441 9.64 -0.20 5.29
C LEU A 441 10.17 -1.39 6.11
N VAL A 442 9.28 -2.19 6.73
CA VAL A 442 9.63 -3.46 7.39
C VAL A 442 9.94 -4.52 6.34
N GLY A 443 9.20 -4.51 5.24
CA GLY A 443 9.55 -5.22 4.02
C GLY A 443 8.97 -6.62 3.89
N ILE A 444 7.80 -6.91 4.48
CA ILE A 444 7.07 -8.17 4.23
C ILE A 444 6.67 -8.20 2.75
N LYS A 445 7.20 -9.14 1.98
CA LYS A 445 6.85 -9.29 0.56
C LYS A 445 5.90 -10.47 0.39
N PRO A 446 4.60 -10.20 0.14
CA PRO A 446 3.62 -11.27 -0.04
C PRO A 446 3.96 -12.18 -1.21
N ARG A 447 3.73 -13.49 -1.03
CA ARG A 447 4.08 -14.54 -2.00
C ARG A 447 2.97 -15.59 -2.05
N ALA A 448 2.89 -16.30 -3.18
CA ALA A 448 1.94 -17.41 -3.35
C ALA A 448 2.42 -18.74 -2.77
N ASP A 449 3.71 -18.83 -2.42
CA ASP A 449 4.32 -20.00 -1.80
C ASP A 449 4.48 -19.83 -0.28
N ASP A 450 4.83 -20.90 0.43
CA ASP A 450 5.00 -20.91 1.89
C ASP A 450 6.35 -20.31 2.36
N ILE A 451 6.91 -19.40 1.58
CA ILE A 451 8.13 -18.67 1.94
C ILE A 451 7.75 -17.29 2.49
N LEU A 452 8.21 -16.99 3.69
CA LEU A 452 8.21 -15.63 4.20
C LEU A 452 9.46 -14.90 3.69
N GLU A 453 9.24 -13.86 2.90
CA GLU A 453 10.31 -12.99 2.39
C GLU A 453 10.21 -11.62 3.04
N VAL A 454 11.31 -11.18 3.66
CA VAL A 454 11.41 -9.87 4.32
C VAL A 454 12.57 -9.09 3.71
N ARG A 455 12.29 -7.93 3.13
CA ARG A 455 13.26 -7.01 2.48
C ARG A 455 13.14 -5.60 3.06
N PRO A 456 13.73 -5.33 4.22
CA PRO A 456 13.60 -4.03 4.88
C PRO A 456 14.17 -2.89 4.02
N LEU A 457 13.44 -1.78 3.95
CA LEU A 457 13.91 -0.51 3.39
C LEU A 457 14.27 0.51 4.49
N VAL A 458 14.37 0.09 5.75
CA VAL A 458 14.94 0.90 6.82
C VAL A 458 16.39 1.19 6.47
N PRO A 459 16.81 2.46 6.33
CA PRO A 459 18.18 2.79 5.95
C PRO A 459 19.19 2.31 7.00
N LYS A 460 20.39 1.95 6.53
CA LYS A 460 21.48 1.51 7.41
C LYS A 460 21.76 2.56 8.50
N ASN A 461 21.84 2.11 9.75
CA ASN A 461 22.07 2.95 10.93
C ASN A 461 21.01 4.02 11.23
N LYS A 462 19.82 3.96 10.59
CA LYS A 462 18.74 4.89 10.89
C LYS A 462 18.01 4.51 12.19
N TRP A 463 17.76 3.22 12.38
CA TRP A 463 17.12 2.68 13.57
C TRP A 463 17.99 1.59 14.23
N ASP A 464 18.10 1.65 15.54
CA ASP A 464 18.76 0.62 16.31
C ASP A 464 17.80 -0.51 16.73
N TRP A 465 16.50 -0.29 16.60
CA TRP A 465 15.48 -1.28 16.90
C TRP A 465 14.14 -0.99 16.19
N PHE A 466 13.37 -2.02 15.92
CA PHE A 466 11.92 -1.98 15.62
C PHE A 466 11.32 -3.36 15.82
N ALA A 467 10.00 -3.42 16.01
CA ALA A 467 9.24 -4.67 15.99
C ALA A 467 7.95 -4.51 15.20
N LEU A 468 7.64 -5.52 14.39
CA LEU A 468 6.33 -5.76 13.80
C LEU A 468 5.87 -7.13 14.32
N GLN A 469 4.78 -7.16 15.10
CA GLN A 469 4.32 -8.37 15.77
C GLN A 469 2.83 -8.60 15.53
N ASN A 470 2.38 -9.82 15.80
CA ASN A 470 0.97 -10.22 15.62
C ASN A 470 0.47 -10.08 14.16
N LEU A 471 1.37 -10.20 13.19
CA LEU A 471 1.01 -10.18 11.78
C LEU A 471 0.45 -11.54 11.35
N SER A 472 -0.81 -11.56 10.88
CA SER A 472 -1.41 -12.76 10.31
C SER A 472 -1.03 -12.89 8.83
N TYR A 473 -0.30 -13.94 8.47
CA TYR A 473 0.18 -14.22 7.11
C TYR A 473 0.13 -15.72 6.83
N HIS A 474 -0.55 -16.17 5.78
CA HIS A 474 -0.77 -17.60 5.44
C HIS A 474 -1.29 -18.44 6.62
N GLY A 475 -2.19 -17.86 7.44
CA GLY A 475 -2.71 -18.53 8.63
C GLY A 475 -1.73 -18.64 9.81
N LYS A 476 -0.51 -18.14 9.67
CA LYS A 476 0.53 -18.09 10.70
C LYS A 476 0.58 -16.74 11.40
N ASN A 477 1.08 -16.72 12.63
CA ASN A 477 1.38 -15.48 13.36
C ASN A 477 2.87 -15.15 13.18
N ILE A 478 3.16 -14.06 12.49
CA ILE A 478 4.52 -13.62 12.19
C ILE A 478 4.94 -12.49 13.12
N SER A 479 6.21 -12.54 13.58
CA SER A 479 6.87 -11.40 14.22
C SER A 479 8.24 -11.17 13.59
N VAL A 480 8.53 -9.90 13.30
CA VAL A 480 9.77 -9.41 12.73
C VAL A 480 10.37 -8.39 13.69
N ILE A 481 11.54 -8.67 14.22
CA ILE A 481 12.17 -7.86 15.29
C ILE A 481 13.61 -7.55 14.90
N TRP A 482 13.95 -6.27 14.90
CA TRP A 482 15.32 -5.79 14.81
C TRP A 482 15.77 -5.23 16.14
N ASP A 483 16.89 -5.73 16.68
CA ASP A 483 17.53 -5.21 17.89
C ASP A 483 19.05 -5.23 17.70
N LYS A 484 19.61 -4.08 17.34
CA LYS A 484 21.03 -3.95 17.01
C LYS A 484 21.94 -4.27 18.19
N THR A 485 21.53 -3.92 19.40
CA THR A 485 22.31 -4.14 20.63
C THR A 485 21.89 -5.38 21.41
N GLY A 486 20.66 -5.83 21.23
CA GLY A 486 20.02 -6.90 22.00
C GLY A 486 19.44 -6.45 23.34
N GLU A 487 19.45 -5.14 23.61
CA GLU A 487 19.03 -4.57 24.90
C GLU A 487 17.56 -4.19 24.93
N LYS A 488 17.01 -3.76 23.78
CA LYS A 488 15.61 -3.27 23.70
C LYS A 488 14.61 -4.37 23.99
N TYR A 489 14.76 -5.53 23.34
CA TYR A 489 13.82 -6.66 23.46
C TYR A 489 14.38 -7.82 24.29
N GLN A 490 15.65 -7.76 24.70
CA GLN A 490 16.35 -8.81 25.46
C GLN A 490 16.28 -10.20 24.81
N MET A 491 16.22 -10.22 23.46
CA MET A 491 16.12 -11.43 22.64
C MET A 491 17.42 -11.77 21.91
N GLY A 492 18.52 -11.11 22.29
CA GLY A 492 19.82 -11.16 21.61
C GLY A 492 19.90 -10.15 20.45
N LYS A 493 21.15 -9.89 20.04
CA LYS A 493 21.45 -8.95 18.94
C LYS A 493 21.03 -9.51 17.59
N GLY A 494 20.44 -8.66 16.76
CA GLY A 494 20.23 -8.99 15.36
C GLY A 494 18.79 -8.79 14.85
N PHE A 495 18.60 -9.26 13.63
CA PHE A 495 17.32 -9.27 12.95
C PHE A 495 16.70 -10.66 13.06
N HIS A 496 15.59 -10.76 13.77
CA HIS A 496 14.94 -12.00 14.16
C HIS A 496 13.58 -12.16 13.49
N ILE A 497 13.29 -13.35 13.00
CA ILE A 497 11.98 -13.71 12.43
C ILE A 497 11.39 -14.88 13.23
N TYR A 498 10.14 -14.70 13.63
CA TYR A 498 9.37 -15.70 14.35
C TYR A 498 8.12 -16.07 13.57
N VAL A 499 7.80 -17.35 13.58
CA VAL A 499 6.54 -17.92 13.07
C VAL A 499 5.89 -18.71 14.21
N ASP A 500 4.65 -18.37 14.54
CA ASP A 500 3.89 -18.96 15.64
C ASP A 500 4.68 -19.00 16.98
N GLY A 501 5.40 -17.90 17.26
CA GLY A 501 6.23 -17.75 18.47
C GLY A 501 7.59 -18.46 18.43
N LYS A 502 7.85 -19.28 17.42
CA LYS A 502 9.12 -19.99 17.24
C LYS A 502 10.09 -19.15 16.41
N LYS A 503 11.30 -18.95 16.92
CA LYS A 503 12.37 -18.26 16.17
C LYS A 503 12.85 -19.16 15.02
N ILE A 504 12.68 -18.70 13.76
CA ILE A 504 13.05 -19.45 12.56
C ILE A 504 14.25 -18.87 11.83
N SER A 505 14.59 -17.60 12.08
CA SER A 505 15.77 -16.97 11.50
C SER A 505 16.37 -15.90 12.43
N THR A 506 17.68 -15.77 12.34
CA THR A 506 18.43 -14.66 12.94
C THR A 506 19.57 -14.26 12.01
N THR A 507 19.68 -12.97 11.72
CA THR A 507 20.86 -12.42 11.05
C THR A 507 21.46 -11.30 11.88
N ARG A 508 22.80 -11.13 11.80
CA ARG A 508 23.50 -10.09 12.57
C ARG A 508 23.09 -8.68 12.14
N ASP A 509 22.92 -8.51 10.84
CA ASP A 509 22.62 -7.23 10.20
C ASP A 509 21.20 -7.22 9.66
N LEU A 510 20.62 -6.01 9.54
CA LEU A 510 19.35 -5.79 8.87
C LEU A 510 19.53 -5.95 7.37
N LYS A 511 19.11 -7.09 6.83
CA LYS A 511 19.25 -7.47 5.42
C LYS A 511 18.08 -8.34 4.95
N PRO A 512 17.86 -8.47 3.63
CA PRO A 512 16.84 -9.36 3.09
C PRO A 512 16.99 -10.80 3.59
N VAL A 513 15.87 -11.40 3.98
CA VAL A 513 15.78 -12.78 4.48
C VAL A 513 14.63 -13.50 3.78
N LYS A 514 14.85 -14.79 3.46
CA LYS A 514 13.81 -15.72 3.01
C LYS A 514 13.84 -16.94 3.89
N VAL A 515 12.70 -17.33 4.41
CA VAL A 515 12.57 -18.50 5.29
C VAL A 515 11.33 -19.31 4.93
N GLN A 516 11.45 -20.63 5.00
CA GLN A 516 10.31 -21.54 4.89
C GLN A 516 9.50 -21.47 6.17
N MET A 517 8.16 -21.40 6.07
CA MET A 517 7.27 -21.24 7.22
C MET A 517 6.72 -22.56 7.80
N ASN A 518 7.21 -23.69 7.35
CA ASN A 518 6.72 -25.03 7.77
C ASN A 518 7.03 -25.34 9.23
#